data_2e3540004d2d9910ac84437e1bc70113
#
_entry.id   2e3540004d2d9910ac84437e1bc70113
#
_cell.length_a   1.000
_cell.length_b   1.000
_cell.length_c   1.000
_cell.angle_alpha   90.00
_cell.angle_beta   90.00
_cell.angle_gamma   90.00
#
_symmetry.space_group_name_H-M   'P 1'
#
loop_
_entity.id
_entity.type
_entity.pdbx_description
1 polymer ?
#
loop_
_entity_poly.entity_id
_entity_poly.type
_entity_poly.pdbx_seq_one_letter_code
_entity_poly.pdbx_strand_id
1 'polypeptide(L)'
;MAKRIANTTLNASTIDILNVIRQNASLAYQNSVPSVTQAQDIPKVGEVLLGYPAFANEFINALVNRIALVRVKSATFNNPYSRLKKGYLEYGETVEEIFTNIAKVFVFSEEKAEARELKRYLPDVKAAFHAINWKVLYPVTIEEESLRQAFLSLEGVQDMIARVVDTVYVAAEYDEFLLFKYLIIKGVNSGKMFPVAVDVSDIKNAAIGFRGTSNLLPFMSTKYNEASVMNTTPKSRQTIFMDAMFNAQYDVNILASAFNMEKADFMGRLHLIDDFTTFDNARWDVIRSESTGLETVSSTELGVMADVIAILGDEDWFQIYDNLAKFTEKFVASGLRWNYFYHTWKTISTSPFANMVVFVKSTASLGTPTAVVYTIDSKDVDGAGNTVLNMHVSSVTGGTALTFNNFQLVQNQSMTGAGVAVQPYGSITIPSTATGSTSVNIECTDGTNNFLYARTVTQLKGLSAGGTLTLSPPSP
;
A
#
# COMPACT_ATOMS: atom_id res chain seq x y z
N MET A 1 43.00 4.25 0.80
CA MET A 1 42.56 4.59 2.18
C MET A 1 41.44 5.63 2.08
N ALA A 2 40.23 5.24 2.39
CA ALA A 2 39.11 6.19 2.42
C ALA A 2 39.31 7.17 3.59
N LYS A 3 39.33 8.47 3.29
CA LYS A 3 39.39 9.53 4.30
C LYS A 3 38.12 9.43 5.17
N ARG A 4 38.26 9.03 6.42
CA ARG A 4 37.18 9.20 7.42
C ARG A 4 36.89 10.69 7.54
N ILE A 5 35.71 11.12 7.12
CA ILE A 5 35.21 12.47 7.42
C ILE A 5 34.94 12.47 8.91
N ALA A 6 35.60 13.34 9.65
CA ALA A 6 35.37 13.49 11.08
C ALA A 6 33.95 14.02 11.30
N ASN A 7 33.10 13.25 11.98
CA ASN A 7 31.71 13.60 12.30
C ASN A 7 31.56 14.84 13.18
N THR A 8 32.67 15.37 13.73
CA THR A 8 32.67 16.52 14.65
C THR A 8 32.27 17.85 14.02
N THR A 9 32.26 17.97 12.67
CA THR A 9 31.87 19.21 11.97
C THR A 9 30.40 19.24 11.55
N LEU A 10 29.64 18.16 11.73
CA LEU A 10 28.25 18.04 11.29
C LEU A 10 27.22 18.07 12.41
N ASN A 11 27.65 17.99 13.67
CA ASN A 11 26.75 18.02 14.83
C ASN A 11 26.71 19.45 15.40
N ALA A 12 25.53 20.07 15.35
CA ALA A 12 25.28 21.30 16.10
C ALA A 12 25.43 21.00 17.60
N SER A 13 26.22 21.82 18.31
CA SER A 13 26.30 21.71 19.77
C SER A 13 24.99 22.17 20.43
N THR A 14 24.73 21.74 21.65
CA THR A 14 23.56 22.22 22.41
C THR A 14 23.56 23.74 22.54
N ILE A 15 24.75 24.35 22.69
CA ILE A 15 24.92 25.80 22.70
C ILE A 15 24.42 26.44 21.40
N ASP A 16 24.77 25.86 20.25
CA ASP A 16 24.32 26.34 18.94
C ASP A 16 22.80 26.22 18.81
N ILE A 17 22.21 25.12 19.28
CA ILE A 17 20.75 24.90 19.27
C ILE A 17 20.05 25.97 20.08
N LEU A 18 20.49 26.22 21.34
CA LEU A 18 19.91 27.24 22.21
C LEU A 18 20.01 28.63 21.61
N ASN A 19 21.13 29.00 21.04
CA ASN A 19 21.33 30.31 20.41
C ASN A 19 20.48 30.49 19.14
N VAL A 20 20.31 29.45 18.38
CA VAL A 20 19.47 29.53 17.17
C VAL A 20 17.98 29.55 17.53
N ILE A 21 17.55 28.85 18.55
CA ILE A 21 16.18 29.01 19.09
C ILE A 21 15.97 30.45 19.49
N ARG A 22 16.91 31.03 20.25
CA ARG A 22 16.85 32.46 20.65
C ARG A 22 16.76 33.41 19.44
N GLN A 23 17.56 33.22 18.40
CA GLN A 23 17.53 34.07 17.20
C GLN A 23 16.21 34.02 16.42
N ASN A 24 15.50 32.89 16.47
CA ASN A 24 14.24 32.71 15.76
C ASN A 24 12.99 32.92 16.65
N ALA A 25 13.18 33.21 17.92
CA ALA A 25 12.11 33.49 18.87
C ALA A 25 11.63 34.95 18.78
N SER A 26 10.55 35.27 19.48
CA SER A 26 10.02 36.63 19.55
C SER A 26 11.04 37.64 20.11
N LEU A 27 10.87 38.94 19.80
CA LEU A 27 11.74 39.98 20.35
C LEU A 27 11.70 40.01 21.87
N ALA A 28 10.56 39.71 22.49
CA ALA A 28 10.44 39.64 23.94
C ALA A 28 11.31 38.52 24.51
N TYR A 29 11.34 37.38 23.89
CA TYR A 29 12.20 36.25 24.23
C TYR A 29 13.68 36.60 24.05
N GLN A 30 14.06 37.17 22.90
CA GLN A 30 15.44 37.54 22.59
C GLN A 30 16.02 38.57 23.61
N ASN A 31 15.19 39.47 24.10
CA ASN A 31 15.61 40.49 25.05
C ASN A 31 15.72 39.92 26.50
N SER A 32 14.95 38.93 26.84
CA SER A 32 14.86 38.38 28.19
C SER A 32 15.80 37.18 28.42
N VAL A 33 15.98 36.36 27.37
CA VAL A 33 16.80 35.15 27.45
C VAL A 33 18.25 35.46 27.02
N PRO A 34 19.28 35.24 27.88
CA PRO A 34 20.66 35.52 27.50
C PRO A 34 21.17 34.59 26.40
N SER A 35 22.14 35.05 25.61
CA SER A 35 22.88 34.19 24.70
C SER A 35 23.81 33.26 25.47
N VAL A 36 23.94 32.01 25.01
CA VAL A 36 24.78 30.99 25.59
C VAL A 36 26.13 30.97 24.87
N THR A 37 27.22 31.25 25.57
CA THR A 37 28.58 31.13 25.04
C THR A 37 29.34 29.97 25.61
N GLN A 38 29.01 29.59 26.86
CA GLN A 38 29.64 28.50 27.60
C GLN A 38 28.57 27.64 28.33
N ALA A 39 28.91 26.42 28.67
CA ALA A 39 28.03 25.52 29.41
C ALA A 39 27.53 26.10 30.74
N GLN A 40 28.33 26.97 31.37
CA GLN A 40 27.99 27.67 32.61
C GLN A 40 26.85 28.70 32.47
N ASP A 41 26.49 29.09 31.26
CA ASP A 41 25.37 30.03 31.02
C ASP A 41 24.01 29.33 30.91
N ILE A 42 23.98 28.01 30.75
CA ILE A 42 22.74 27.24 30.59
C ILE A 42 21.80 27.38 31.79
N PRO A 43 22.27 27.29 33.07
CA PRO A 43 21.40 27.50 34.23
C PRO A 43 20.72 28.88 34.24
N LYS A 44 21.40 29.92 33.75
CA LYS A 44 20.81 31.28 33.66
C LYS A 44 19.68 31.34 32.66
N VAL A 45 19.80 30.65 31.52
CA VAL A 45 18.72 30.49 30.53
C VAL A 45 17.55 29.76 31.17
N GLY A 46 17.83 28.66 31.89
CA GLY A 46 16.83 27.88 32.60
C GLY A 46 16.07 28.73 33.65
N GLU A 47 16.74 29.57 34.41
CA GLU A 47 16.14 30.47 35.42
C GLU A 47 15.12 31.43 34.77
N VAL A 48 15.46 32.03 33.65
CA VAL A 48 14.56 32.93 32.89
C VAL A 48 13.38 32.17 32.29
N LEU A 49 13.60 31.00 31.68
CA LEU A 49 12.55 30.20 31.08
C LEU A 49 11.55 29.68 32.12
N LEU A 50 12.06 29.25 33.28
CA LEU A 50 11.20 28.76 34.36
C LEU A 50 10.45 29.87 35.09
N GLY A 51 10.97 31.10 35.06
CA GLY A 51 10.31 32.26 35.64
C GLY A 51 9.12 32.78 34.81
N TYR A 52 9.07 32.46 33.52
CA TYR A 52 8.03 32.95 32.59
C TYR A 52 7.47 31.81 31.73
N PRO A 53 6.31 31.26 32.06
CA PRO A 53 5.71 30.13 31.33
C PRO A 53 5.55 30.37 29.81
N ALA A 54 5.32 31.60 29.39
CA ALA A 54 5.24 31.96 27.98
C ALA A 54 6.57 31.72 27.23
N PHE A 55 7.70 32.03 27.86
CA PHE A 55 9.02 31.79 27.26
C PHE A 55 9.39 30.28 27.26
N ALA A 56 9.02 29.56 28.31
CA ALA A 56 9.19 28.10 28.34
C ALA A 56 8.41 27.44 27.18
N ASN A 57 7.19 27.86 26.93
CA ASN A 57 6.37 27.38 25.84
C ASN A 57 6.94 27.72 24.48
N GLU A 58 7.34 28.98 24.28
CA GLU A 58 7.98 29.42 23.04
C GLU A 58 9.28 28.64 22.75
N PHE A 59 10.08 28.38 23.80
CA PHE A 59 11.28 27.57 23.70
C PHE A 59 10.97 26.13 23.24
N ILE A 60 10.00 25.45 23.87
CA ILE A 60 9.66 24.07 23.55
C ILE A 60 9.07 23.97 22.14
N ASN A 61 8.21 24.91 21.75
CA ASN A 61 7.68 24.98 20.38
C ASN A 61 8.78 25.16 19.34
N ALA A 62 9.69 26.07 19.58
CA ALA A 62 10.82 26.30 18.68
C ALA A 62 11.76 25.08 18.63
N LEU A 63 11.96 24.41 19.77
CA LEU A 63 12.73 23.18 19.88
C LEU A 63 12.12 22.06 19.05
N VAL A 64 10.83 21.75 19.25
CA VAL A 64 10.11 20.69 18.56
C VAL A 64 10.08 20.94 17.05
N ASN A 65 9.71 22.15 16.61
CA ASN A 65 9.64 22.49 15.19
C ASN A 65 11.02 22.41 14.51
N ARG A 66 12.07 22.81 15.21
CA ARG A 66 13.42 22.78 14.65
C ARG A 66 14.00 21.39 14.60
N ILE A 67 13.74 20.59 15.62
CA ILE A 67 14.19 19.20 15.67
C ILE A 67 13.49 18.38 14.59
N ALA A 68 12.24 18.65 14.28
CA ALA A 68 11.56 18.03 13.16
C ALA A 68 12.32 18.22 11.82
N LEU A 69 12.92 19.38 11.62
CA LEU A 69 13.75 19.67 10.43
C LEU A 69 15.14 19.02 10.45
N VAL A 70 15.76 18.89 11.63
CA VAL A 70 17.10 18.29 11.78
C VAL A 70 17.03 16.78 11.75
N ARG A 71 15.94 16.20 12.21
CA ARG A 71 15.80 14.78 12.47
C ARG A 71 15.67 13.88 11.24
N VAL A 72 15.33 14.37 10.08
CA VAL A 72 15.35 13.55 8.85
C VAL A 72 16.66 12.76 8.68
N LYS A 73 17.71 13.12 9.45
CA LYS A 73 19.03 12.48 9.42
C LYS A 73 19.45 11.68 10.66
N SER A 74 18.70 11.72 11.77
CA SER A 74 19.15 11.12 13.05
C SER A 74 18.18 10.13 13.68
N ALA A 75 17.13 9.73 13.00
CA ALA A 75 16.20 8.75 13.50
C ALA A 75 16.87 7.37 13.66
N THR A 76 16.69 6.73 14.79
CA THR A 76 17.12 5.36 15.05
C THR A 76 16.38 4.35 14.17
N PHE A 77 15.17 4.67 13.74
CA PHE A 77 14.41 3.93 12.76
C PHE A 77 13.89 4.89 11.68
N ASN A 78 14.20 4.61 10.43
CA ASN A 78 13.64 5.26 9.26
C ASN A 78 12.84 4.22 8.48
N ASN A 79 11.63 4.58 8.07
CA ASN A 79 10.83 3.73 7.21
C ASN A 79 11.53 3.52 5.86
N PRO A 80 11.97 2.30 5.52
CA PRO A 80 12.68 2.05 4.26
C PRO A 80 11.78 2.24 3.02
N TYR A 81 10.46 2.30 3.22
CA TYR A 81 9.47 2.41 2.15
C TYR A 81 8.98 3.85 1.92
N SER A 82 9.50 4.81 2.67
CA SER A 82 9.08 6.23 2.59
C SER A 82 9.08 6.82 1.18
N ARG A 83 10.00 6.36 0.30
CA ARG A 83 10.07 6.79 -1.10
C ARG A 83 8.87 6.35 -1.95
N LEU A 84 8.10 5.34 -1.52
CA LEU A 84 6.91 4.85 -2.24
C LEU A 84 5.67 5.70 -1.96
N LYS A 85 5.75 6.66 -1.05
CA LYS A 85 4.68 7.64 -0.83
C LYS A 85 4.56 8.57 -2.03
N LYS A 86 3.32 8.95 -2.34
CA LYS A 86 3.02 9.79 -3.50
C LYS A 86 3.17 11.30 -3.24
N GLY A 87 3.28 11.70 -1.98
CA GLY A 87 3.48 13.08 -1.58
C GLY A 87 2.41 13.60 -0.62
N TYR A 88 2.22 14.93 -0.63
CA TYR A 88 1.30 15.63 0.26
C TYR A 88 0.02 16.02 -0.48
N LEU A 89 -1.13 15.81 0.17
CA LEU A 89 -2.44 16.30 -0.27
C LEU A 89 -2.97 17.31 0.75
N GLU A 90 -3.59 18.38 0.28
CA GLU A 90 -4.25 19.30 1.17
C GLU A 90 -5.43 18.65 1.91
N TYR A 91 -5.75 19.20 3.07
CA TYR A 91 -6.82 18.67 3.91
C TYR A 91 -8.18 18.74 3.20
N GLY A 92 -8.86 17.60 3.14
CA GLY A 92 -10.17 17.46 2.50
C GLY A 92 -10.12 17.05 1.03
N GLU A 93 -8.93 16.97 0.43
CA GLU A 93 -8.79 16.48 -0.94
C GLU A 93 -8.94 14.95 -1.00
N THR A 94 -9.60 14.48 -2.04
CA THR A 94 -9.67 13.07 -2.42
C THR A 94 -8.96 12.89 -3.74
N VAL A 95 -8.28 11.77 -3.92
CA VAL A 95 -7.64 11.44 -5.19
C VAL A 95 -8.59 10.56 -5.98
N GLU A 96 -8.87 10.96 -7.22
CA GLU A 96 -9.56 10.14 -8.21
C GLU A 96 -8.54 9.60 -9.19
N GLU A 97 -8.45 8.28 -9.29
CA GLU A 97 -7.63 7.58 -10.27
C GLU A 97 -8.55 7.08 -11.39
N ILE A 98 -8.32 7.55 -12.62
CA ILE A 98 -9.14 7.21 -13.79
C ILE A 98 -8.28 6.39 -14.75
N PHE A 99 -8.81 5.24 -15.14
CA PHE A 99 -8.18 4.37 -16.14
C PHE A 99 -9.10 4.21 -17.36
N THR A 100 -8.55 4.48 -18.54
CA THR A 100 -9.26 4.28 -19.81
C THR A 100 -8.67 3.08 -20.54
N ASN A 101 -9.48 2.04 -20.76
CA ASN A 101 -9.08 0.87 -21.51
C ASN A 101 -8.85 1.21 -22.99
N ILE A 102 -8.11 0.32 -23.68
CA ILE A 102 -7.88 0.44 -25.12
C ILE A 102 -9.20 0.37 -25.90
N ALA A 103 -9.26 1.07 -27.02
CA ALA A 103 -10.43 1.08 -27.87
C ALA A 103 -10.77 -0.32 -28.42
N LYS A 104 -12.06 -0.62 -28.51
CA LYS A 104 -12.52 -1.89 -29.10
C LYS A 104 -12.23 -1.90 -30.62
N VAL A 105 -11.71 -3.02 -31.10
CA VAL A 105 -11.46 -3.25 -32.54
C VAL A 105 -12.68 -3.86 -33.18
N PHE A 106 -13.02 -3.40 -34.38
CA PHE A 106 -14.09 -3.97 -35.21
C PHE A 106 -13.52 -4.39 -36.56
N VAL A 107 -13.96 -5.54 -37.06
CA VAL A 107 -13.62 -5.97 -38.40
C VAL A 107 -14.30 -5.03 -39.40
N PHE A 108 -13.57 -4.57 -40.41
CA PHE A 108 -14.15 -3.77 -41.48
C PHE A 108 -15.19 -4.60 -42.25
N SER A 109 -16.36 -4.04 -42.50
CA SER A 109 -17.43 -4.64 -43.25
C SER A 109 -18.25 -3.53 -43.90
N GLU A 110 -18.32 -3.52 -45.23
CA GLU A 110 -19.13 -2.55 -46.00
C GLU A 110 -20.60 -2.68 -45.67
N GLU A 111 -21.12 -3.91 -45.56
CA GLU A 111 -22.54 -4.17 -45.22
C GLU A 111 -22.97 -3.60 -43.87
N LYS A 112 -22.03 -3.45 -42.94
CA LYS A 112 -22.29 -2.95 -41.58
C LYS A 112 -21.86 -1.49 -41.40
N ALA A 113 -21.34 -0.84 -42.45
CA ALA A 113 -20.80 0.51 -42.34
C ALA A 113 -21.92 1.50 -41.98
N GLU A 114 -23.03 1.50 -42.63
CA GLU A 114 -24.17 2.40 -42.39
C GLU A 114 -24.75 2.23 -40.97
N ALA A 115 -24.88 1.00 -40.49
CA ALA A 115 -25.36 0.72 -39.13
C ALA A 115 -24.37 1.14 -38.04
N ARG A 116 -23.08 1.26 -38.35
CA ARG A 116 -22.02 1.68 -37.44
C ARG A 116 -21.77 3.18 -37.41
N GLU A 117 -22.07 3.90 -38.48
CA GLU A 117 -21.78 5.33 -38.64
C GLU A 117 -22.48 6.20 -37.59
N LEU A 118 -23.69 5.87 -37.22
CA LEU A 118 -24.45 6.61 -36.20
C LEU A 118 -24.38 6.00 -34.80
N LYS A 119 -23.65 4.90 -34.63
CA LYS A 119 -23.56 4.21 -33.36
C LYS A 119 -22.56 4.91 -32.42
N ARG A 120 -22.96 5.16 -31.17
CA ARG A 120 -22.06 5.67 -30.15
C ARG A 120 -21.18 4.55 -29.58
N TYR A 121 -19.87 4.77 -29.60
CA TYR A 121 -18.87 3.88 -29.01
C TYR A 121 -18.22 4.59 -27.81
N LEU A 122 -18.75 4.35 -26.62
CA LEU A 122 -18.21 4.94 -25.42
C LEU A 122 -16.92 4.21 -25.03
N PRO A 123 -15.88 4.93 -24.60
CA PRO A 123 -14.69 4.32 -24.05
C PRO A 123 -15.04 3.57 -22.75
N ASP A 124 -14.32 2.49 -22.48
CA ASP A 124 -14.39 1.76 -21.21
C ASP A 124 -13.50 2.49 -20.22
N VAL A 125 -14.12 3.19 -19.27
CA VAL A 125 -13.46 3.99 -18.26
C VAL A 125 -13.78 3.42 -16.89
N LYS A 126 -12.75 3.18 -16.08
CA LYS A 126 -12.87 2.78 -14.67
C LYS A 126 -12.28 3.86 -13.80
N ALA A 127 -12.87 4.11 -12.63
CA ALA A 127 -12.40 5.07 -11.66
C ALA A 127 -12.27 4.44 -10.29
N ALA A 128 -11.26 4.85 -9.54
CA ALA A 128 -11.07 4.51 -8.14
C ALA A 128 -10.90 5.80 -7.33
N PHE A 129 -11.46 5.83 -6.12
CA PHE A 129 -11.40 6.99 -5.23
C PHE A 129 -10.63 6.66 -3.98
N HIS A 130 -9.72 7.54 -3.61
CA HIS A 130 -8.87 7.41 -2.43
C HIS A 130 -9.16 8.56 -1.48
N ALA A 131 -9.64 8.25 -0.28
CA ALA A 131 -10.03 9.23 0.72
C ALA A 131 -9.25 9.02 2.03
N ILE A 132 -9.21 10.05 2.88
CA ILE A 132 -8.55 10.02 4.18
C ILE A 132 -9.18 8.93 5.05
N ASN A 133 -8.36 7.98 5.49
CA ASN A 133 -8.78 6.87 6.35
C ASN A 133 -7.85 6.63 7.54
N TRP A 134 -6.76 7.39 7.65
CA TRP A 134 -5.82 7.33 8.77
C TRP A 134 -5.82 8.65 9.53
N LYS A 135 -6.11 8.60 10.84
CA LYS A 135 -6.05 9.75 11.73
C LYS A 135 -5.46 9.30 13.06
N VAL A 136 -4.18 9.55 13.27
CA VAL A 136 -3.44 9.10 14.45
C VAL A 136 -2.82 10.28 15.17
N LEU A 137 -2.76 10.18 16.48
CA LEU A 137 -2.26 11.17 17.40
C LEU A 137 -1.20 10.54 18.31
N TYR A 138 -0.03 11.17 18.39
CA TYR A 138 1.05 10.77 19.30
C TYR A 138 1.18 11.79 20.42
N PRO A 139 0.79 11.46 21.66
CA PRO A 139 0.91 12.35 22.80
C PRO A 139 2.30 12.24 23.45
N VAL A 140 2.85 13.37 23.86
CA VAL A 140 4.05 13.46 24.71
C VAL A 140 3.80 14.48 25.82
N THR A 141 4.11 14.11 27.04
CA THR A 141 4.00 15.01 28.21
C THR A 141 5.39 15.38 28.71
N ILE A 142 5.59 16.66 28.94
CA ILE A 142 6.79 17.21 29.58
C ILE A 142 6.36 17.88 30.88
N GLU A 143 6.86 17.38 32.00
CA GLU A 143 6.64 17.94 33.31
C GLU A 143 7.58 19.14 33.55
N GLU A 144 7.10 20.19 34.24
CA GLU A 144 7.90 21.37 34.55
C GLU A 144 9.15 21.03 35.36
N GLU A 145 9.06 20.04 36.23
CA GLU A 145 10.19 19.55 37.01
C GLU A 145 11.27 18.91 36.15
N SER A 146 10.88 18.09 35.16
CA SER A 146 11.79 17.51 34.17
C SER A 146 12.46 18.57 33.31
N LEU A 147 11.73 19.62 32.95
CA LEU A 147 12.28 20.77 32.25
C LEU A 147 13.31 21.52 33.09
N ARG A 148 13.00 21.72 34.38
CA ARG A 148 13.93 22.36 35.35
C ARG A 148 15.21 21.54 35.50
N GLN A 149 15.10 20.22 35.67
CA GLN A 149 16.24 19.32 35.77
C GLN A 149 17.10 19.33 34.50
N ALA A 150 16.48 19.35 33.33
CA ALA A 150 17.18 19.41 32.05
C ALA A 150 18.08 20.64 31.90
N PHE A 151 17.63 21.81 32.41
CA PHE A 151 18.42 23.06 32.34
C PHE A 151 19.53 23.16 33.43
N LEU A 152 19.67 22.19 34.32
CA LEU A 152 20.79 22.16 35.26
C LEU A 152 22.10 21.74 34.60
N SER A 153 22.06 21.04 33.46
CA SER A 153 23.26 20.56 32.77
C SER A 153 23.09 20.54 31.25
N LEU A 154 24.20 20.60 30.53
CA LEU A 154 24.25 20.45 29.08
C LEU A 154 23.70 19.09 28.63
N GLU A 155 24.06 18.01 29.34
CA GLU A 155 23.64 16.65 29.08
C GLU A 155 22.11 16.48 29.29
N GLY A 156 21.57 17.15 30.32
CA GLY A 156 20.13 17.13 30.61
C GLY A 156 19.29 17.72 29.50
N VAL A 157 19.73 18.82 28.87
CA VAL A 157 19.06 19.40 27.72
C VAL A 157 19.13 18.46 26.51
N GLN A 158 20.24 17.82 26.27
CA GLN A 158 20.41 16.83 25.19
C GLN A 158 19.48 15.62 25.39
N ASP A 159 19.40 15.09 26.59
CA ASP A 159 18.56 13.95 26.93
C ASP A 159 17.07 14.28 26.78
N MET A 160 16.64 15.47 27.21
CA MET A 160 15.27 15.93 27.02
C MET A 160 14.92 16.06 25.52
N ILE A 161 15.82 16.65 24.72
CA ILE A 161 15.64 16.75 23.27
C ILE A 161 15.49 15.36 22.65
N ALA A 162 16.38 14.42 23.01
CA ALA A 162 16.34 13.07 22.50
C ALA A 162 15.02 12.36 22.84
N ARG A 163 14.57 12.46 24.10
CA ARG A 163 13.31 11.84 24.54
C ARG A 163 12.10 12.35 23.76
N VAL A 164 11.95 13.65 23.60
CA VAL A 164 10.83 14.24 22.87
C VAL A 164 10.84 13.81 21.41
N VAL A 165 12.01 13.83 20.81
CA VAL A 165 12.18 13.51 19.38
C VAL A 165 12.00 12.02 19.13
N ASP A 166 12.72 11.17 19.87
CA ASP A 166 12.74 9.73 19.61
C ASP A 166 11.39 9.08 19.87
N THR A 167 10.68 9.54 20.92
CA THR A 167 9.39 8.94 21.27
C THR A 167 8.33 9.15 20.19
N VAL A 168 8.28 10.35 19.61
CA VAL A 168 7.18 10.73 18.71
C VAL A 168 7.45 10.32 17.26
N TYR A 169 8.64 10.66 16.76
CA TYR A 169 8.94 10.43 15.35
C TYR A 169 9.27 8.98 15.04
N VAL A 170 10.01 8.28 15.93
CA VAL A 170 10.27 6.84 15.77
C VAL A 170 8.95 6.07 15.79
N ALA A 171 8.02 6.48 16.65
CA ALA A 171 6.69 5.88 16.69
C ALA A 171 5.95 6.08 15.36
N ALA A 172 5.96 7.31 14.82
CA ALA A 172 5.30 7.61 13.55
C ALA A 172 5.93 6.86 12.35
N GLU A 173 7.26 6.78 12.31
CA GLU A 173 7.99 6.04 11.28
C GLU A 173 7.73 4.52 11.35
N TYR A 174 7.68 3.97 12.58
CA TYR A 174 7.37 2.56 12.79
C TYR A 174 5.92 2.24 12.38
N ASP A 175 4.98 3.10 12.72
CA ASP A 175 3.57 2.91 12.32
C ASP A 175 3.40 3.01 10.80
N GLU A 176 4.17 3.88 10.14
CA GLU A 176 4.19 3.95 8.68
C GLU A 176 4.80 2.67 8.07
N PHE A 177 5.83 2.09 8.67
CA PHE A 177 6.34 0.78 8.24
C PHE A 177 5.27 -0.32 8.40
N LEU A 178 4.57 -0.37 9.54
CA LEU A 178 3.46 -1.31 9.75
C LEU A 178 2.36 -1.13 8.71
N LEU A 179 2.08 0.09 8.31
CA LEU A 179 1.11 0.41 7.28
C LEU A 179 1.44 -0.24 5.93
N PHE A 180 2.68 -0.11 5.46
CA PHE A 180 3.10 -0.77 4.22
C PHE A 180 2.98 -2.30 4.32
N LYS A 181 3.40 -2.85 5.45
CA LYS A 181 3.28 -4.29 5.73
C LYS A 181 1.81 -4.74 5.74
N TYR A 182 0.91 -3.95 6.34
CA TYR A 182 -0.53 -4.16 6.32
C TYR A 182 -1.11 -4.20 4.90
N LEU A 183 -0.77 -3.21 4.06
CA LEU A 183 -1.25 -3.18 2.68
C LEU A 183 -0.80 -4.40 1.89
N ILE A 184 0.44 -4.84 2.07
CA ILE A 184 0.97 -6.05 1.44
C ILE A 184 0.19 -7.29 1.90
N ILE A 185 0.02 -7.49 3.22
CA ILE A 185 -0.70 -8.64 3.77
C ILE A 185 -2.15 -8.66 3.27
N LYS A 186 -2.85 -7.54 3.35
CA LYS A 186 -4.23 -7.44 2.85
C LYS A 186 -4.33 -7.60 1.34
N GLY A 187 -3.38 -7.04 0.59
CA GLY A 187 -3.34 -7.19 -0.87
C GLY A 187 -3.20 -8.65 -1.32
N VAL A 188 -2.34 -9.43 -0.65
CA VAL A 188 -2.20 -10.87 -0.90
C VAL A 188 -3.47 -11.62 -0.52
N ASN A 189 -3.98 -11.40 0.70
CA ASN A 189 -5.14 -12.15 1.22
C ASN A 189 -6.46 -11.79 0.56
N SER A 190 -6.59 -10.58 0.00
CA SER A 190 -7.77 -10.16 -0.77
C SER A 190 -7.69 -10.55 -2.25
N GLY A 191 -6.64 -11.27 -2.67
CA GLY A 191 -6.47 -11.69 -4.07
C GLY A 191 -6.17 -10.55 -5.05
N LYS A 192 -5.69 -9.40 -4.55
CA LYS A 192 -5.34 -8.22 -5.39
C LYS A 192 -4.02 -8.38 -6.13
N MET A 193 -3.26 -9.43 -5.82
CA MET A 193 -1.96 -9.73 -6.43
C MET A 193 -2.02 -11.06 -7.16
N PHE A 194 -1.46 -11.10 -8.36
CA PHE A 194 -1.45 -12.33 -9.16
C PHE A 194 -0.40 -13.33 -8.62
N PRO A 195 -0.78 -14.55 -8.20
CA PRO A 195 0.15 -15.53 -7.67
C PRO A 195 0.94 -16.24 -8.76
N VAL A 196 2.24 -16.38 -8.53
CA VAL A 196 3.17 -17.15 -9.37
C VAL A 196 3.91 -18.14 -8.48
N ALA A 197 3.73 -19.44 -8.73
CA ALA A 197 4.46 -20.48 -8.02
C ALA A 197 5.92 -20.54 -8.49
N VAL A 198 6.83 -20.59 -7.54
CA VAL A 198 8.28 -20.62 -7.78
C VAL A 198 8.93 -21.76 -7.01
N ASP A 199 9.76 -22.54 -7.70
CA ASP A 199 10.56 -23.58 -7.06
C ASP A 199 11.74 -22.93 -6.32
N VAL A 200 11.69 -23.00 -5.00
CA VAL A 200 12.72 -22.47 -4.10
C VAL A 200 13.81 -23.46 -3.74
N SER A 201 13.68 -24.71 -4.19
CA SER A 201 14.71 -25.75 -3.96
C SER A 201 15.97 -25.51 -4.79
N ASP A 202 15.82 -24.85 -5.95
CA ASP A 202 16.93 -24.44 -6.83
C ASP A 202 16.86 -22.93 -7.11
N ILE A 203 17.93 -22.23 -6.77
CA ILE A 203 18.09 -20.80 -6.99
C ILE A 203 17.90 -20.39 -8.46
N LYS A 204 18.32 -21.25 -9.39
CA LYS A 204 18.18 -20.98 -10.83
C LYS A 204 16.72 -20.98 -11.26
N ASN A 205 15.92 -21.92 -10.75
CA ASN A 205 14.49 -21.99 -11.06
C ASN A 205 13.75 -20.77 -10.47
N ALA A 206 14.08 -20.39 -9.25
CA ALA A 206 13.55 -19.18 -8.65
C ALA A 206 13.93 -17.93 -9.48
N ALA A 207 15.18 -17.80 -9.88
CA ALA A 207 15.64 -16.68 -10.72
C ALA A 207 14.95 -16.65 -12.09
N ILE A 208 14.70 -17.79 -12.71
CA ILE A 208 13.95 -17.91 -13.97
C ILE A 208 12.51 -17.43 -13.77
N GLY A 209 11.85 -17.82 -12.68
CA GLY A 209 10.49 -17.38 -12.34
C GLY A 209 10.39 -15.87 -12.17
N PHE A 210 11.30 -15.28 -11.40
CA PHE A 210 11.37 -13.83 -11.20
C PHE A 210 11.64 -13.08 -12.51
N ARG A 211 12.64 -13.51 -13.26
CA ARG A 211 13.01 -12.90 -14.55
C ARG A 211 11.88 -13.00 -15.57
N GLY A 212 11.27 -14.18 -15.69
CA GLY A 212 10.17 -14.42 -16.60
C GLY A 212 9.00 -13.45 -16.34
N THR A 213 8.57 -13.35 -15.09
CA THR A 213 7.50 -12.45 -14.67
C THR A 213 7.87 -10.99 -14.91
N SER A 214 9.07 -10.56 -14.49
CA SER A 214 9.55 -9.20 -14.72
C SER A 214 9.60 -8.82 -16.20
N ASN A 215 9.87 -9.78 -17.10
CA ASN A 215 9.88 -9.57 -18.54
C ASN A 215 8.46 -9.54 -19.14
N LEU A 216 7.47 -10.17 -18.49
CA LEU A 216 6.08 -10.17 -18.95
C LEU A 216 5.33 -8.90 -18.58
N LEU A 217 5.63 -8.26 -17.44
CA LEU A 217 4.95 -7.07 -16.96
C LEU A 217 4.99 -5.85 -17.93
N PRO A 218 6.02 -5.62 -18.75
CA PRO A 218 6.03 -4.58 -19.77
C PRO A 218 5.07 -4.81 -20.95
N PHE A 219 4.56 -6.02 -21.13
CA PHE A 219 3.54 -6.29 -22.15
C PHE A 219 2.15 -5.99 -21.63
N MET A 220 1.28 -5.51 -22.53
CA MET A 220 -0.12 -5.26 -22.19
C MET A 220 -0.82 -6.54 -21.74
N SER A 221 -1.37 -6.51 -20.53
CA SER A 221 -2.09 -7.64 -19.95
C SER A 221 -3.17 -7.16 -18.99
N THR A 222 -4.27 -7.88 -18.92
CA THR A 222 -5.33 -7.70 -17.92
C THR A 222 -5.15 -8.58 -16.70
N LYS A 223 -4.12 -9.45 -16.72
CA LYS A 223 -3.94 -10.56 -15.77
C LYS A 223 -3.42 -10.11 -14.40
N TYR A 224 -2.60 -9.05 -14.38
CA TYR A 224 -1.77 -8.74 -13.21
C TYR A 224 -2.33 -7.61 -12.33
N ASN A 225 -3.53 -7.10 -12.62
CA ASN A 225 -4.17 -6.05 -11.84
C ASN A 225 -5.60 -6.44 -11.41
N GLU A 226 -6.03 -5.88 -10.27
CA GLU A 226 -7.34 -6.18 -9.66
C GLU A 226 -8.52 -5.80 -10.58
N ALA A 227 -8.43 -4.66 -11.25
CA ALA A 227 -9.51 -4.15 -12.11
C ALA A 227 -9.62 -4.87 -13.47
N SER A 228 -8.72 -5.82 -13.76
CA SER A 228 -8.64 -6.52 -15.06
C SER A 228 -8.60 -5.58 -16.25
N VAL A 229 -7.86 -4.48 -16.14
CA VAL A 229 -7.65 -3.51 -17.21
C VAL A 229 -6.36 -3.79 -17.99
N MET A 230 -6.32 -3.38 -19.24
CA MET A 230 -5.12 -3.55 -20.09
C MET A 230 -4.04 -2.57 -19.66
N ASN A 231 -3.13 -3.03 -18.82
CA ASN A 231 -2.02 -2.21 -18.29
C ASN A 231 -0.65 -2.83 -18.53
N THR A 232 0.38 -2.02 -18.43
CA THR A 232 1.80 -2.40 -18.55
C THR A 232 2.60 -1.82 -17.39
N THR A 233 3.65 -2.52 -16.96
CA THR A 233 4.60 -1.98 -15.97
C THR A 233 6.02 -2.05 -16.53
N PRO A 234 6.55 -0.91 -16.99
CA PRO A 234 7.92 -0.85 -17.50
C PRO A 234 8.93 -1.17 -16.41
N LYS A 235 10.10 -1.67 -16.80
CA LYS A 235 11.19 -2.03 -15.86
C LYS A 235 11.52 -0.89 -14.88
N SER A 236 11.43 0.35 -15.35
CA SER A 236 11.74 1.55 -14.55
C SER A 236 10.78 1.78 -13.38
N ARG A 237 9.57 1.25 -13.40
CA ARG A 237 8.58 1.37 -12.32
C ARG A 237 8.39 0.08 -11.51
N GLN A 238 9.12 -0.99 -11.86
CA GLN A 238 9.03 -2.23 -11.10
C GLN A 238 9.71 -2.06 -9.74
N THR A 239 9.01 -2.41 -8.68
CA THR A 239 9.51 -2.49 -7.30
C THR A 239 9.41 -3.93 -6.80
N ILE A 240 10.36 -4.32 -5.94
CA ILE A 240 10.50 -5.71 -5.48
C ILE A 240 10.55 -5.70 -3.96
N PHE A 241 9.64 -6.42 -3.33
CA PHE A 241 9.66 -6.71 -1.90
C PHE A 241 10.07 -8.14 -1.69
N MET A 242 11.06 -8.37 -0.85
CA MET A 242 11.61 -9.70 -0.63
C MET A 242 11.83 -9.97 0.85
N ASP A 243 11.54 -11.18 1.27
CA ASP A 243 11.86 -11.65 2.61
C ASP A 243 13.36 -11.56 2.88
N ALA A 244 13.76 -11.03 4.04
CA ALA A 244 15.16 -10.78 4.36
C ALA A 244 15.98 -12.08 4.47
N MET A 245 15.38 -13.16 4.98
CA MET A 245 16.04 -14.46 5.09
C MET A 245 16.19 -15.13 3.72
N PHE A 246 15.17 -15.01 2.87
CA PHE A 246 15.25 -15.50 1.50
C PHE A 246 16.30 -14.75 0.69
N ASN A 247 16.37 -13.43 0.83
CA ASN A 247 17.42 -12.63 0.19
C ASN A 247 18.82 -12.98 0.66
N ALA A 248 18.98 -13.36 1.93
CA ALA A 248 20.27 -13.78 2.47
C ALA A 248 20.77 -15.13 1.91
N GLN A 249 19.84 -15.99 1.48
CA GLN A 249 20.18 -17.29 0.86
C GLN A 249 20.70 -17.13 -0.58
N TYR A 250 20.33 -16.04 -1.24
CA TYR A 250 20.65 -15.79 -2.64
C TYR A 250 21.53 -14.55 -2.78
N ASP A 251 22.60 -14.69 -3.58
CA ASP A 251 23.47 -13.55 -3.87
C ASP A 251 22.70 -12.48 -4.67
N VAL A 252 22.86 -11.23 -4.25
CA VAL A 252 22.27 -10.05 -4.93
C VAL A 252 22.66 -10.00 -6.42
N ASN A 253 23.83 -10.47 -6.80
CA ASN A 253 24.26 -10.51 -8.20
C ASN A 253 23.36 -11.43 -9.04
N ILE A 254 22.95 -12.57 -8.50
CA ILE A 254 22.04 -13.51 -9.18
C ILE A 254 20.66 -12.88 -9.33
N LEU A 255 20.15 -12.25 -8.28
CA LEU A 255 18.84 -11.59 -8.29
C LEU A 255 18.81 -10.39 -9.24
N ALA A 256 19.84 -9.54 -9.20
CA ALA A 256 19.96 -8.42 -10.14
C ALA A 256 19.94 -8.89 -11.59
N SER A 257 20.69 -9.95 -11.91
CA SER A 257 20.68 -10.58 -13.23
C SER A 257 19.31 -11.18 -13.59
N ALA A 258 18.60 -11.76 -12.60
CA ALA A 258 17.26 -12.29 -12.79
C ALA A 258 16.26 -11.24 -13.25
N PHE A 259 16.39 -9.99 -12.77
CA PHE A 259 15.51 -8.88 -13.16
C PHE A 259 16.01 -8.07 -14.36
N ASN A 260 17.12 -8.44 -15.00
CA ASN A 260 17.73 -7.68 -16.10
C ASN A 260 18.03 -6.22 -15.73
N MET A 261 18.49 -5.97 -14.52
CA MET A 261 18.82 -4.64 -14.00
C MET A 261 20.29 -4.58 -13.63
N GLU A 262 20.88 -3.39 -13.70
CA GLU A 262 22.18 -3.16 -13.11
C GLU A 262 22.10 -3.33 -11.59
N LYS A 263 23.18 -3.81 -10.97
CA LYS A 263 23.21 -4.06 -9.51
C LYS A 263 22.82 -2.83 -8.70
N ALA A 264 23.27 -1.65 -9.09
CA ALA A 264 22.96 -0.40 -8.40
C ALA A 264 21.47 -0.03 -8.53
N ASP A 265 20.88 -0.20 -9.72
CA ASP A 265 19.46 0.05 -9.98
C ASP A 265 18.57 -0.98 -9.25
N PHE A 266 18.97 -2.26 -9.27
CA PHE A 266 18.29 -3.31 -8.51
C PHE A 266 18.27 -3.02 -7.01
N MET A 267 19.40 -2.67 -6.41
CA MET A 267 19.48 -2.30 -4.99
C MET A 267 18.61 -1.09 -4.64
N GLY A 268 18.44 -0.16 -5.56
CA GLY A 268 17.55 0.99 -5.39
C GLY A 268 16.07 0.64 -5.39
N ARG A 269 15.67 -0.53 -5.90
CA ARG A 269 14.27 -0.98 -6.05
C ARG A 269 13.94 -2.21 -5.23
N LEU A 270 14.93 -2.82 -4.60
CA LEU A 270 14.77 -3.92 -3.68
C LEU A 270 14.41 -3.38 -2.30
N HIS A 271 13.27 -3.78 -1.80
CA HIS A 271 12.83 -3.52 -0.43
C HIS A 271 12.84 -4.82 0.35
N LEU A 272 13.63 -4.88 1.41
CA LEU A 272 13.63 -6.02 2.30
C LEU A 272 12.50 -5.87 3.31
N ILE A 273 11.78 -6.96 3.54
CA ILE A 273 10.81 -7.11 4.63
C ILE A 273 11.45 -8.03 5.66
N ASP A 274 11.30 -7.69 6.92
CA ASP A 274 11.81 -8.44 8.06
C ASP A 274 11.28 -9.88 8.05
N ASP A 275 9.97 -10.03 7.94
CA ASP A 275 9.24 -11.29 7.85
C ASP A 275 7.80 -11.00 7.40
N PHE A 276 7.29 -11.77 6.44
CA PHE A 276 5.91 -11.68 5.98
C PHE A 276 4.91 -12.25 7.00
N THR A 277 5.34 -13.13 7.91
CA THR A 277 4.47 -13.88 8.83
C THR A 277 4.21 -13.18 10.16
N THR A 278 4.98 -12.14 10.49
CA THR A 278 4.84 -11.39 11.75
C THR A 278 4.18 -10.04 11.52
N PHE A 279 3.32 -9.64 12.44
CA PHE A 279 2.68 -8.33 12.44
C PHE A 279 2.35 -7.88 13.86
N ASP A 280 2.62 -6.61 14.19
CA ASP A 280 2.32 -6.05 15.51
C ASP A 280 0.84 -5.66 15.62
N ASN A 281 0.00 -6.66 15.84
CA ASN A 281 -1.44 -6.47 15.98
C ASN A 281 -1.80 -5.60 17.19
N ALA A 282 -1.05 -5.67 18.29
CA ALA A 282 -1.37 -4.92 19.50
C ALA A 282 -1.30 -3.41 19.24
N ARG A 283 -0.26 -2.95 18.54
CA ARG A 283 -0.12 -1.56 18.14
C ARG A 283 -1.09 -1.17 17.03
N TRP A 284 -1.28 -2.05 16.05
CA TRP A 284 -2.20 -1.84 14.93
C TRP A 284 -3.65 -1.68 15.37
N ASP A 285 -4.10 -2.44 16.35
CA ASP A 285 -5.46 -2.35 16.87
C ASP A 285 -5.76 -0.99 17.52
N VAL A 286 -4.78 -0.37 18.16
CA VAL A 286 -4.93 1.01 18.67
C VAL A 286 -5.09 1.99 17.51
N ILE A 287 -4.24 1.90 16.48
CA ILE A 287 -4.28 2.75 15.29
C ILE A 287 -5.63 2.60 14.56
N ARG A 288 -6.08 1.36 14.39
CA ARG A 288 -7.32 1.03 13.71
C ARG A 288 -8.56 1.57 14.43
N SER A 289 -8.55 1.63 15.76
CA SER A 289 -9.68 2.12 16.54
C SER A 289 -10.08 3.57 16.21
N GLU A 290 -9.10 4.38 15.79
CA GLU A 290 -9.27 5.80 15.43
C GLU A 290 -9.33 6.02 13.90
N SER A 291 -9.23 4.96 13.11
CA SER A 291 -9.13 5.02 11.64
C SER A 291 -10.31 4.31 10.99
N THR A 292 -10.80 4.84 9.87
CA THR A 292 -11.96 4.28 9.16
C THR A 292 -11.51 3.31 8.07
N GLY A 293 -12.11 2.11 8.03
CA GLY A 293 -11.88 1.13 6.95
C GLY A 293 -10.59 0.35 7.05
N LEU A 294 -9.86 0.43 8.16
CA LEU A 294 -8.74 -0.44 8.45
C LEU A 294 -9.20 -1.68 9.24
N GLU A 295 -8.74 -2.85 8.85
CA GLU A 295 -9.12 -4.13 9.44
C GLU A 295 -7.99 -4.72 10.29
N THR A 296 -8.32 -5.71 11.13
CA THR A 296 -7.32 -6.52 11.84
C THR A 296 -6.58 -7.43 10.86
N VAL A 297 -5.35 -7.80 11.21
CA VAL A 297 -4.61 -8.87 10.53
C VAL A 297 -4.78 -10.15 11.34
N SER A 298 -5.47 -11.14 10.76
CA SER A 298 -5.76 -12.41 11.42
C SER A 298 -4.56 -13.37 11.35
N SER A 299 -4.53 -14.34 12.26
CA SER A 299 -3.53 -15.42 12.22
C SER A 299 -3.65 -16.28 10.95
N THR A 300 -4.86 -16.42 10.40
CA THR A 300 -5.09 -17.13 9.14
C THR A 300 -4.43 -16.39 7.98
N GLU A 301 -4.57 -15.05 7.91
CA GLU A 301 -3.91 -14.23 6.90
C GLU A 301 -2.38 -14.32 7.00
N LEU A 302 -1.84 -14.28 8.22
CA LEU A 302 -0.40 -14.47 8.44
C LEU A 302 0.06 -15.88 8.07
N GLY A 303 -0.79 -16.90 8.25
CA GLY A 303 -0.52 -18.28 7.80
C GLY A 303 -0.34 -18.37 6.27
N VAL A 304 -1.18 -17.66 5.50
CA VAL A 304 -1.05 -17.58 4.04
C VAL A 304 0.28 -16.89 3.65
N MET A 305 0.69 -15.88 4.38
CA MET A 305 1.94 -15.15 4.12
C MET A 305 3.21 -16.00 4.34
N ALA A 306 3.13 -17.13 5.05
CA ALA A 306 4.26 -18.04 5.26
C ALA A 306 4.80 -18.68 3.96
N ASP A 307 3.96 -18.76 2.94
CA ASP A 307 4.33 -19.27 1.62
C ASP A 307 4.79 -18.18 0.65
N VAL A 308 4.68 -16.91 1.01
CA VAL A 308 5.12 -15.78 0.20
C VAL A 308 6.63 -15.60 0.32
N ILE A 309 7.29 -15.43 -0.82
CA ILE A 309 8.75 -15.27 -0.92
C ILE A 309 9.12 -13.84 -1.28
N ALA A 310 8.42 -13.32 -2.29
CA ALA A 310 8.65 -12.00 -2.84
C ALA A 310 7.39 -11.45 -3.50
N ILE A 311 7.35 -10.14 -3.67
CA ILE A 311 6.30 -9.44 -4.38
C ILE A 311 6.96 -8.52 -5.41
N LEU A 312 6.47 -8.53 -6.63
CA LEU A 312 6.97 -7.71 -7.73
C LEU A 312 5.81 -6.97 -8.37
N GLY A 313 5.93 -5.68 -8.54
CA GLY A 313 4.90 -4.94 -9.24
C GLY A 313 5.23 -3.49 -9.47
N ASP A 314 4.21 -2.73 -9.77
CA ASP A 314 4.30 -1.30 -10.04
C ASP A 314 4.35 -0.51 -8.71
N GLU A 315 5.29 0.41 -8.58
CA GLU A 315 5.37 1.31 -7.42
C GLU A 315 4.10 2.17 -7.26
N ASP A 316 3.33 2.36 -8.35
CA ASP A 316 2.05 3.07 -8.33
C ASP A 316 0.93 2.28 -7.64
N TRP A 317 1.15 1.03 -7.28
CA TRP A 317 0.17 0.27 -6.52
C TRP A 317 -0.07 0.86 -5.12
N PHE A 318 0.95 1.45 -4.50
CA PHE A 318 0.83 2.10 -3.19
C PHE A 318 0.30 3.53 -3.35
N GLN A 319 -0.94 3.75 -2.99
CA GLN A 319 -1.60 5.06 -2.99
C GLN A 319 -1.61 5.62 -1.56
N ILE A 320 -0.44 6.15 -1.14
CA ILE A 320 -0.22 6.66 0.21
C ILE A 320 0.16 8.14 0.12
N TYR A 321 -0.67 8.98 0.73
CA TYR A 321 -0.50 10.44 0.76
C TYR A 321 -0.52 10.94 2.19
N ASP A 322 0.34 11.90 2.50
CA ASP A 322 0.30 12.63 3.76
C ASP A 322 -0.66 13.83 3.63
N ASN A 323 -1.68 13.91 4.51
CA ASN A 323 -2.67 14.99 4.48
C ASN A 323 -2.42 16.03 5.56
N LEU A 324 -1.92 15.61 6.72
CA LEU A 324 -1.61 16.51 7.83
C LEU A 324 -0.46 15.95 8.67
N ALA A 325 0.50 16.82 8.98
CA ALA A 325 1.52 16.59 9.99
C ALA A 325 1.62 17.86 10.84
N LYS A 326 1.06 17.85 12.05
CA LYS A 326 0.95 19.05 12.87
C LYS A 326 1.19 18.76 14.35
N PHE A 327 2.02 19.58 14.98
CA PHE A 327 2.12 19.66 16.43
C PHE A 327 1.10 20.65 17.02
N THR A 328 0.50 20.24 18.12
CA THR A 328 -0.33 21.11 18.99
C THR A 328 0.09 20.93 20.43
N GLU A 329 -0.17 21.91 21.25
CA GLU A 329 0.24 21.93 22.65
C GLU A 329 -0.86 22.40 23.59
N LYS A 330 -0.80 21.95 24.83
CA LYS A 330 -1.68 22.38 25.91
C LYS A 330 -0.95 22.36 27.25
N PHE A 331 -0.88 23.52 27.93
CA PHE A 331 -0.47 23.58 29.32
C PHE A 331 -1.60 23.13 30.24
N VAL A 332 -1.30 22.21 31.16
CA VAL A 332 -2.20 21.71 32.19
C VAL A 332 -1.76 22.29 33.53
N ALA A 333 -2.40 23.39 33.94
CA ALA A 333 -2.01 24.15 35.14
C ALA A 333 -2.16 23.35 36.43
N SER A 334 -3.15 22.46 36.53
CA SER A 334 -3.36 21.61 37.70
C SER A 334 -2.27 20.58 37.96
N GLY A 335 -1.49 20.24 36.91
CA GLY A 335 -0.42 19.25 37.01
C GLY A 335 0.95 19.78 36.64
N LEU A 336 1.09 21.10 36.45
CA LEU A 336 2.34 21.78 36.05
C LEU A 336 3.07 21.03 34.93
N ARG A 337 2.34 20.71 33.84
CA ARG A 337 2.86 19.92 32.74
C ARG A 337 2.40 20.45 31.39
N TRP A 338 3.22 20.24 30.36
CA TRP A 338 2.92 20.51 28.98
C TRP A 338 2.59 19.20 28.27
N ASN A 339 1.42 19.15 27.62
CA ASN A 339 1.04 18.05 26.74
C ASN A 339 1.25 18.51 25.29
N TYR A 340 2.04 17.78 24.55
CA TYR A 340 2.27 17.95 23.13
C TYR A 340 1.61 16.81 22.38
N PHE A 341 1.02 17.14 21.24
CA PHE A 341 0.30 16.17 20.40
C PHE A 341 0.79 16.30 18.97
N TYR A 342 1.33 15.23 18.43
CA TYR A 342 1.69 15.13 17.02
C TYR A 342 0.58 14.43 16.27
N HIS A 343 -0.11 15.15 15.40
CA HIS A 343 -1.19 14.65 14.57
C HIS A 343 -0.64 14.24 13.21
N THR A 344 -0.95 13.01 12.78
CA THR A 344 -0.63 12.52 11.44
C THR A 344 -1.92 12.02 10.78
N TRP A 345 -2.28 12.63 9.66
CA TRP A 345 -3.42 12.18 8.87
C TRP A 345 -2.92 11.77 7.50
N LYS A 346 -3.44 10.63 7.00
CA LYS A 346 -3.01 10.05 5.73
C LYS A 346 -4.18 9.49 4.95
N THR A 347 -4.06 9.52 3.63
CA THR A 347 -4.87 8.74 2.71
C THR A 347 -4.09 7.48 2.37
N ILE A 348 -4.71 6.32 2.61
CA ILE A 348 -4.06 5.01 2.49
C ILE A 348 -4.93 4.10 1.68
N SER A 349 -4.43 3.66 0.52
CA SER A 349 -5.12 2.70 -0.32
C SER A 349 -4.16 2.03 -1.30
N THR A 350 -4.71 1.17 -2.14
CA THR A 350 -4.00 0.50 -3.22
C THR A 350 -4.67 0.84 -4.55
N SER A 351 -3.89 1.00 -5.62
CA SER A 351 -4.44 1.18 -6.97
C SER A 351 -4.94 -0.16 -7.52
N PRO A 352 -6.21 -0.27 -7.92
CA PRO A 352 -6.74 -1.47 -8.56
C PRO A 352 -6.24 -1.64 -10.00
N PHE A 353 -5.62 -0.60 -10.58
CA PHE A 353 -5.16 -0.60 -11.96
C PHE A 353 -3.69 -1.00 -12.11
N ALA A 354 -2.90 -0.88 -11.04
CA ALA A 354 -1.49 -1.20 -11.03
C ALA A 354 -1.24 -2.72 -11.00
N ASN A 355 -0.28 -3.19 -11.78
CA ASN A 355 0.05 -4.61 -11.83
C ASN A 355 0.85 -5.03 -10.59
N MET A 356 0.43 -6.11 -9.94
CA MET A 356 1.12 -6.72 -8.80
C MET A 356 1.13 -8.24 -8.90
N VAL A 357 2.28 -8.83 -8.60
CA VAL A 357 2.52 -10.26 -8.62
C VAL A 357 3.10 -10.68 -7.29
N VAL A 358 2.56 -11.74 -6.70
CA VAL A 358 3.11 -12.39 -5.50
C VAL A 358 3.74 -13.73 -5.87
N PHE A 359 4.99 -13.92 -5.47
CA PHE A 359 5.70 -15.18 -5.65
C PHE A 359 5.51 -16.06 -4.42
N VAL A 360 5.03 -17.26 -4.66
CA VAL A 360 4.76 -18.26 -3.62
C VAL A 360 5.60 -19.51 -3.86
N LYS A 361 5.94 -20.21 -2.79
CA LYS A 361 6.65 -21.48 -2.88
C LYS A 361 5.84 -22.48 -3.71
N SER A 362 6.46 -23.19 -4.63
CA SER A 362 5.79 -24.25 -5.41
C SER A 362 5.27 -25.40 -4.56
N THR A 363 5.79 -25.54 -3.33
CA THR A 363 5.31 -26.50 -2.31
C THR A 363 4.16 -25.96 -1.48
N ALA A 364 3.76 -24.70 -1.69
CA ALA A 364 2.63 -24.10 -0.97
C ALA A 364 1.36 -24.90 -1.23
N SER A 365 0.64 -25.23 -0.16
CA SER A 365 -0.68 -25.85 -0.29
C SER A 365 -1.70 -24.77 -0.63
N LEU A 366 -1.98 -24.62 -1.92
CA LEU A 366 -3.03 -23.71 -2.37
C LEU A 366 -4.45 -24.24 -2.06
N GLY A 367 -4.54 -25.41 -1.42
CA GLY A 367 -5.78 -26.13 -1.16
C GLY A 367 -6.33 -26.79 -2.43
N THR A 368 -7.35 -27.64 -2.28
CA THR A 368 -8.11 -28.17 -3.42
C THR A 368 -9.43 -27.41 -3.50
N PRO A 369 -9.59 -26.52 -4.51
CA PRO A 369 -10.81 -25.76 -4.64
C PRO A 369 -12.01 -26.69 -4.83
N THR A 370 -13.10 -26.41 -4.11
CA THR A 370 -14.37 -27.15 -4.21
C THR A 370 -15.49 -26.30 -4.79
N ALA A 371 -15.35 -24.99 -4.78
CA ALA A 371 -16.24 -24.07 -5.47
C ALA A 371 -15.54 -22.72 -5.74
N VAL A 372 -15.93 -22.08 -6.81
CA VAL A 372 -15.49 -20.73 -7.18
C VAL A 372 -16.71 -19.81 -7.24
N VAL A 373 -16.67 -18.71 -6.53
CA VAL A 373 -17.78 -17.74 -6.50
C VAL A 373 -17.36 -16.49 -7.25
N TYR A 374 -18.15 -16.14 -8.26
CA TYR A 374 -18.05 -14.85 -8.96
C TYR A 374 -19.11 -13.89 -8.42
N THR A 375 -18.72 -12.66 -8.13
CA THR A 375 -19.66 -11.56 -7.84
C THR A 375 -19.82 -10.69 -9.08
N ILE A 376 -21.06 -10.29 -9.35
CA ILE A 376 -21.41 -9.44 -10.49
C ILE A 376 -21.15 -7.99 -10.11
N ASP A 377 -20.23 -7.35 -10.81
CA ASP A 377 -19.87 -5.94 -10.60
C ASP A 377 -20.89 -5.01 -11.26
N SER A 378 -21.24 -5.31 -12.51
CA SER A 378 -22.24 -4.55 -13.26
C SER A 378 -23.05 -5.44 -14.19
N LYS A 379 -24.25 -4.96 -14.47
CA LYS A 379 -25.13 -5.50 -15.50
C LYS A 379 -25.51 -4.38 -16.45
N ASP A 380 -25.06 -4.51 -17.67
CA ASP A 380 -25.23 -3.50 -18.71
C ASP A 380 -26.00 -4.07 -19.92
N VAL A 381 -26.52 -3.19 -20.74
CA VAL A 381 -27.08 -3.56 -22.04
C VAL A 381 -26.23 -2.89 -23.11
N ASP A 382 -25.61 -3.69 -23.98
CA ASP A 382 -24.78 -3.16 -25.06
C ASP A 382 -25.63 -2.52 -26.16
N GLY A 383 -24.97 -1.81 -27.09
CA GLY A 383 -25.67 -1.15 -28.19
C GLY A 383 -26.36 -2.09 -29.20
N ALA A 384 -26.21 -3.41 -29.05
CA ALA A 384 -26.93 -4.44 -29.80
C ALA A 384 -28.12 -5.03 -29.02
N GLY A 385 -28.36 -4.51 -27.78
CA GLY A 385 -29.42 -5.00 -26.90
C GLY A 385 -29.03 -6.28 -26.13
N ASN A 386 -27.76 -6.70 -26.17
CA ASN A 386 -27.31 -7.86 -25.46
C ASN A 386 -27.09 -7.50 -23.97
N THR A 387 -27.39 -8.43 -23.07
CA THR A 387 -27.07 -8.26 -21.65
C THR A 387 -25.62 -8.62 -21.40
N VAL A 388 -24.85 -7.70 -20.80
CA VAL A 388 -23.46 -7.89 -20.43
C VAL A 388 -23.37 -7.93 -18.91
N LEU A 389 -22.82 -9.02 -18.35
CA LEU A 389 -22.53 -9.18 -16.94
C LEU A 389 -21.01 -9.09 -16.78
N ASN A 390 -20.52 -8.09 -16.06
CA ASN A 390 -19.14 -8.01 -15.65
C ASN A 390 -19.02 -8.57 -14.22
N MET A 391 -18.03 -9.42 -13.98
CA MET A 391 -17.90 -10.13 -12.72
C MET A 391 -16.44 -10.45 -12.41
N HIS A 392 -16.15 -10.62 -11.13
CA HIS A 392 -14.83 -11.04 -10.66
C HIS A 392 -14.96 -12.21 -9.67
N VAL A 393 -13.88 -12.95 -9.46
CA VAL A 393 -13.83 -14.00 -8.43
C VAL A 393 -13.83 -13.35 -7.05
N SER A 394 -14.87 -13.59 -6.28
CA SER A 394 -15.02 -13.02 -4.92
C SER A 394 -14.62 -13.98 -3.80
N SER A 395 -14.74 -15.29 -4.03
CA SER A 395 -14.26 -16.31 -3.09
C SER A 395 -13.98 -17.64 -3.77
N VAL A 396 -13.08 -18.43 -3.16
CA VAL A 396 -12.77 -19.81 -3.56
C VAL A 396 -12.89 -20.70 -2.34
N THR A 397 -13.86 -21.60 -2.35
CA THR A 397 -14.05 -22.55 -1.25
C THR A 397 -13.05 -23.70 -1.38
N GLY A 398 -12.38 -24.07 -0.28
CA GLY A 398 -11.34 -25.10 -0.26
C GLY A 398 -9.98 -24.66 -0.79
N GLY A 399 -9.90 -23.49 -1.43
CA GLY A 399 -8.65 -22.83 -1.82
C GLY A 399 -8.15 -21.86 -0.76
N THR A 400 -6.98 -21.29 -0.99
CA THR A 400 -6.43 -20.18 -0.20
C THR A 400 -6.66 -18.84 -0.90
N ALA A 401 -6.41 -17.72 -0.22
CA ALA A 401 -6.46 -16.39 -0.83
C ALA A 401 -5.53 -16.25 -2.07
N LEU A 402 -4.48 -17.04 -2.15
CA LEU A 402 -3.54 -17.07 -3.26
C LEU A 402 -4.12 -17.68 -4.55
N THR A 403 -5.27 -18.34 -4.49
CA THR A 403 -5.90 -18.99 -5.66
C THR A 403 -6.88 -18.09 -6.42
N PHE A 404 -7.29 -16.95 -5.86
CA PHE A 404 -8.34 -16.11 -6.42
C PHE A 404 -8.10 -15.69 -7.87
N ASN A 405 -6.92 -15.19 -8.21
CA ASN A 405 -6.62 -14.67 -9.54
C ASN A 405 -6.22 -15.73 -10.56
N ASN A 406 -6.16 -17.00 -10.16
CA ASN A 406 -5.84 -18.08 -11.08
C ASN A 406 -7.06 -18.53 -11.90
N PHE A 407 -8.26 -18.31 -11.40
CA PHE A 407 -9.47 -18.74 -12.08
C PHE A 407 -9.88 -17.77 -13.16
N GLN A 408 -10.00 -18.30 -14.36
CA GLN A 408 -10.47 -17.57 -15.54
C GLN A 408 -11.67 -18.27 -16.16
N LEU A 409 -12.65 -17.50 -16.62
CA LEU A 409 -13.74 -18.05 -17.39
C LEU A 409 -13.20 -18.63 -18.70
N VAL A 410 -13.71 -19.78 -19.10
CA VAL A 410 -13.28 -20.42 -20.34
C VAL A 410 -13.87 -19.65 -21.51
N GLN A 411 -12.98 -19.13 -22.37
CA GLN A 411 -13.35 -18.32 -23.53
C GLN A 411 -14.06 -19.15 -24.60
N ASN A 412 -15.06 -18.57 -25.25
CA ASN A 412 -15.75 -19.13 -26.41
C ASN A 412 -16.40 -20.50 -26.20
N GLN A 413 -16.91 -20.77 -25.04
CA GLN A 413 -17.78 -21.91 -24.89
C GLN A 413 -19.00 -21.74 -25.79
N SER A 414 -19.06 -22.58 -26.78
CA SER A 414 -20.28 -22.74 -27.61
C SER A 414 -21.34 -23.35 -26.71
N MET A 415 -22.02 -22.52 -25.98
CA MET A 415 -23.18 -22.93 -25.22
C MET A 415 -24.26 -23.27 -26.20
N THR A 416 -24.56 -24.56 -26.32
CA THR A 416 -25.45 -25.14 -27.27
C THR A 416 -26.74 -24.32 -27.38
N GLY A 417 -26.88 -23.55 -28.46
CA GLY A 417 -28.09 -22.87 -28.89
C GLY A 417 -28.36 -21.45 -28.37
N ALA A 418 -27.59 -20.88 -27.44
CA ALA A 418 -27.89 -19.56 -26.86
C ALA A 418 -27.00 -18.41 -27.38
N GLY A 419 -25.89 -18.72 -28.05
CA GLY A 419 -24.96 -17.70 -28.56
C GLY A 419 -24.31 -16.83 -27.48
N VAL A 420 -24.24 -17.31 -26.25
CA VAL A 420 -23.61 -16.59 -25.11
C VAL A 420 -22.10 -16.55 -25.34
N ALA A 421 -21.52 -15.35 -25.30
CA ALA A 421 -20.07 -15.15 -25.39
C ALA A 421 -19.49 -14.94 -24.02
N VAL A 422 -18.39 -15.62 -23.72
CA VAL A 422 -17.67 -15.54 -22.44
C VAL A 422 -16.27 -15.00 -22.70
N GLN A 423 -15.84 -14.03 -21.91
CA GLN A 423 -14.49 -13.48 -21.93
C GLN A 423 -13.71 -13.99 -20.71
N PRO A 424 -12.42 -14.34 -20.84
CA PRO A 424 -11.64 -14.96 -19.77
C PRO A 424 -11.58 -14.12 -18.47
N TYR A 425 -11.69 -12.82 -18.61
CA TYR A 425 -11.50 -11.87 -17.52
C TYR A 425 -12.81 -11.34 -16.92
N GLY A 426 -13.82 -12.24 -16.84
CA GLY A 426 -15.00 -11.97 -16.05
C GLY A 426 -16.10 -11.19 -16.75
N SER A 427 -16.29 -11.35 -18.05
CA SER A 427 -17.43 -10.79 -18.76
C SER A 427 -18.23 -11.86 -19.51
N ILE A 428 -19.55 -11.86 -19.34
CA ILE A 428 -20.48 -12.71 -20.05
C ILE A 428 -21.45 -11.84 -20.84
N THR A 429 -21.52 -12.05 -22.17
CA THR A 429 -22.46 -11.36 -23.06
C THR A 429 -23.55 -12.32 -23.47
N ILE A 430 -24.80 -12.01 -23.13
CA ILE A 430 -25.99 -12.81 -23.43
C ILE A 430 -26.75 -12.11 -24.57
N PRO A 431 -26.90 -12.72 -25.75
CA PRO A 431 -27.61 -12.12 -26.87
C PRO A 431 -29.05 -11.71 -26.52
N SER A 432 -29.53 -10.61 -27.10
CA SER A 432 -30.91 -10.16 -26.94
C SER A 432 -31.91 -11.22 -27.45
N THR A 433 -31.51 -11.94 -28.48
CA THR A 433 -32.30 -13.01 -29.14
C THR A 433 -32.31 -14.34 -28.40
N ALA A 434 -31.45 -14.50 -27.39
CA ALA A 434 -31.41 -15.76 -26.60
C ALA A 434 -32.68 -15.95 -25.79
N THR A 435 -33.29 -17.13 -25.93
CA THR A 435 -34.58 -17.47 -25.30
C THR A 435 -34.41 -18.15 -23.93
N GLY A 436 -35.39 -17.97 -23.06
CA GLY A 436 -35.29 -18.19 -21.62
C GLY A 436 -35.10 -19.61 -21.12
N SER A 437 -35.48 -20.63 -21.88
CA SER A 437 -35.44 -22.03 -21.44
C SER A 437 -34.13 -22.77 -21.76
N THR A 438 -33.26 -22.18 -22.57
CA THR A 438 -31.99 -22.80 -22.95
C THR A 438 -31.04 -22.85 -21.78
N SER A 439 -30.50 -24.02 -21.47
CA SER A 439 -29.46 -24.20 -20.44
C SER A 439 -28.11 -23.73 -20.97
N VAL A 440 -27.40 -22.98 -20.15
CA VAL A 440 -26.11 -22.38 -20.45
C VAL A 440 -25.13 -22.88 -19.41
N ASN A 441 -24.03 -23.48 -19.83
CA ASN A 441 -22.94 -23.86 -18.96
C ASN A 441 -21.89 -22.75 -18.93
N ILE A 442 -21.56 -22.27 -17.73
CA ILE A 442 -20.47 -21.34 -17.49
C ILE A 442 -19.35 -22.16 -16.85
N GLU A 443 -18.19 -22.12 -17.46
CA GLU A 443 -17.01 -22.84 -16.96
C GLU A 443 -15.90 -21.86 -16.60
N CYS A 444 -15.17 -22.15 -15.52
CA CYS A 444 -13.91 -21.51 -15.20
C CYS A 444 -12.84 -22.55 -14.89
N THR A 445 -11.60 -22.16 -15.08
CA THR A 445 -10.45 -23.03 -14.84
C THR A 445 -9.28 -22.25 -14.27
N ASP A 446 -8.46 -22.87 -13.43
CA ASP A 446 -7.16 -22.40 -12.99
C ASP A 446 -5.99 -23.01 -13.83
N GLY A 447 -6.34 -23.74 -14.90
CA GLY A 447 -5.40 -24.49 -15.73
C GLY A 447 -5.24 -25.96 -15.29
N THR A 448 -5.67 -26.31 -14.08
CA THR A 448 -5.64 -27.69 -13.54
C THR A 448 -7.03 -28.21 -13.20
N ASN A 449 -7.84 -27.38 -12.54
CA ASN A 449 -9.17 -27.73 -12.10
C ASN A 449 -10.20 -26.98 -12.98
N ASN A 450 -11.31 -27.67 -13.27
CA ASN A 450 -12.43 -27.09 -14.01
C ASN A 450 -13.67 -27.06 -13.13
N PHE A 451 -14.40 -25.96 -13.17
CA PHE A 451 -15.66 -25.74 -12.44
C PHE A 451 -16.74 -25.33 -13.41
N LEU A 452 -17.92 -25.90 -13.21
CA LEU A 452 -19.05 -25.75 -14.09
C LEU A 452 -20.26 -25.21 -13.31
N TYR A 453 -21.02 -24.38 -14.00
CA TYR A 453 -22.32 -23.92 -13.52
C TYR A 453 -23.35 -23.90 -14.64
N ALA A 454 -24.41 -24.68 -14.49
CA ALA A 454 -25.49 -24.75 -15.44
C ALA A 454 -26.64 -23.82 -15.02
N ARG A 455 -27.04 -22.89 -15.88
CA ARG A 455 -28.17 -21.97 -15.66
C ARG A 455 -28.94 -21.75 -16.94
N THR A 456 -30.23 -21.38 -16.81
CA THR A 456 -31.00 -20.94 -17.96
C THR A 456 -30.66 -19.47 -18.31
N VAL A 457 -30.89 -19.10 -19.58
CA VAL A 457 -30.72 -17.71 -20.02
C VAL A 457 -31.57 -16.74 -19.18
N THR A 458 -32.78 -17.13 -18.80
CA THR A 458 -33.65 -16.32 -17.94
C THR A 458 -33.01 -16.08 -16.56
N GLN A 459 -32.40 -17.10 -15.96
CA GLN A 459 -31.72 -16.97 -14.68
C GLN A 459 -30.51 -16.06 -14.77
N LEU A 460 -29.71 -16.17 -15.85
CA LEU A 460 -28.57 -15.27 -16.08
C LEU A 460 -29.01 -13.82 -16.31
N LYS A 461 -30.03 -13.59 -17.14
CA LYS A 461 -30.62 -12.27 -17.33
C LYS A 461 -31.28 -11.70 -16.08
N GLY A 462 -31.70 -12.54 -15.14
CA GLY A 462 -32.27 -12.15 -13.86
C GLY A 462 -31.26 -11.72 -12.81
N LEU A 463 -29.96 -11.97 -13.03
CA LEU A 463 -28.91 -11.55 -12.12
C LEU A 463 -28.77 -10.01 -12.11
N SER A 464 -28.34 -9.45 -11.00
CA SER A 464 -28.13 -8.00 -10.80
C SER A 464 -26.75 -7.75 -10.23
N ALA A 465 -26.29 -6.52 -10.26
CA ALA A 465 -25.07 -6.11 -9.57
C ALA A 465 -25.15 -6.50 -8.07
N GLY A 466 -24.08 -7.01 -7.54
CA GLY A 466 -23.99 -7.61 -6.19
C GLY A 466 -24.48 -9.06 -6.11
N GLY A 467 -25.09 -9.61 -7.16
CA GLY A 467 -25.45 -11.02 -7.23
C GLY A 467 -24.23 -11.95 -7.39
N THR A 468 -24.38 -13.23 -7.03
CA THR A 468 -23.29 -14.19 -7.08
C THR A 468 -23.56 -15.37 -7.98
N LEU A 469 -22.52 -15.88 -8.63
CA LEU A 469 -22.48 -17.15 -9.35
C LEU A 469 -21.50 -18.09 -8.63
N THR A 470 -21.99 -19.26 -8.20
CA THR A 470 -21.13 -20.30 -7.60
C THR A 470 -20.93 -21.43 -8.63
N LEU A 471 -19.69 -21.65 -9.04
CA LEU A 471 -19.28 -22.73 -9.91
C LEU A 471 -18.70 -23.88 -9.05
N SER A 472 -19.09 -25.11 -9.36
CA SER A 472 -18.63 -26.31 -8.63
C SER A 472 -17.94 -27.27 -9.60
N PRO A 473 -17.12 -28.20 -9.11
CA PRO A 473 -16.56 -29.25 -9.96
C PRO A 473 -17.66 -29.97 -10.73
N PRO A 474 -17.45 -30.38 -11.98
CA PRO A 474 -18.40 -31.18 -12.71
C PRO A 474 -18.69 -32.45 -11.91
N SER A 475 -19.96 -32.81 -11.83
CA SER A 475 -20.31 -34.10 -11.22
C SER A 475 -19.67 -35.24 -12.01
N PRO A 476 -19.06 -36.26 -11.33
CA PRO A 476 -18.38 -37.36 -11.99
C PRO A 476 -19.31 -38.17 -12.89
#